data_6ddec8cfcc1b911bede73a663fa0caa8
#
_entry.id   6ddec8cfcc1b911bede73a663fa0caa8
#
_cell.length_a   1.000
_cell.length_b   1.000
_cell.length_c   1.000
_cell.angle_alpha   90.00
_cell.angle_beta   90.00
_cell.angle_gamma   90.00
#
_symmetry.space_group_name_H-M   'P 1'
#
loop_
_entity.id
_entity.type
_entity.pdbx_description
1 polymer ?
#
loop_
_entity_poly.entity_id
_entity_poly.type
_entity_poly.pdbx_seq_one_letter_code
_entity_poly.pdbx_strand_id
1 'polypeptide(L)'
;MDYSSIPSIGDGRPAIAEIYRNCDDLLAVGWKRVEVTAQATAEGEGLPIYAYFNSDRVDYVLIGGIHGREPAGAIANSRYAGKLRRLGQDRKILLLPLLNPWGYFHHIRYGPNGQSVSDSDHLLGRLPAAASPEAAAITSFVLNAITINPGAAVLDLHEDPVYEAPDYHLEGWGSYLYISGENCLSHPMAKRVVSCLKSSSLPLITDGTTRLGEQLADGIIVNAADGSIDELLYKLCTCCPVITAENILHSENAPPLPERVATYLKVLDAFFDVSE
;
A
#
# COMPACT_ATOMS: atom_id res chain seq x y z
N MET A 1 5.90 9.55 -24.04
CA MET A 1 6.03 8.11 -23.72
C MET A 1 4.62 7.58 -23.49
N ASP A 2 4.28 6.40 -23.99
CA ASP A 2 2.90 5.89 -23.87
C ASP A 2 2.75 5.11 -22.54
N TYR A 3 2.25 5.77 -21.52
CA TYR A 3 2.00 5.18 -20.20
C TYR A 3 0.78 4.24 -20.16
N SER A 4 0.02 4.12 -21.25
CA SER A 4 -1.02 3.10 -21.40
C SER A 4 -0.44 1.73 -21.77
N SER A 5 0.81 1.69 -22.23
CA SER A 5 1.52 0.46 -22.57
C SER A 5 1.99 -0.30 -21.34
N ILE A 6 2.25 -1.60 -21.53
CA ILE A 6 2.87 -2.42 -20.49
C ILE A 6 4.32 -1.96 -20.30
N PRO A 7 4.77 -1.74 -19.04
CA PRO A 7 6.15 -1.41 -18.77
C PRO A 7 7.15 -2.42 -19.35
N SER A 8 8.23 -1.92 -19.91
CA SER A 8 9.20 -2.74 -20.65
C SER A 8 10.13 -3.60 -19.80
N ILE A 9 9.99 -3.56 -18.48
CA ILE A 9 10.88 -4.27 -17.53
C ILE A 9 10.73 -5.80 -17.55
N GLY A 10 9.66 -6.32 -18.13
CA GLY A 10 9.47 -7.76 -18.32
C GLY A 10 9.10 -8.56 -17.06
N ASP A 11 8.73 -7.91 -15.95
CA ASP A 11 8.33 -8.58 -14.69
C ASP A 11 6.87 -9.04 -14.66
N GLY A 12 6.12 -8.82 -15.75
CA GLY A 12 4.74 -9.24 -15.89
C GLY A 12 3.70 -8.28 -15.26
N ARG A 13 4.10 -7.08 -14.82
CA ARG A 13 3.15 -6.07 -14.34
C ARG A 13 2.25 -5.57 -15.49
N PRO A 14 0.96 -5.34 -15.21
CA PRO A 14 0.05 -4.77 -16.21
C PRO A 14 0.34 -3.27 -16.45
N ALA A 15 -0.25 -2.73 -17.51
CA ALA A 15 -0.25 -1.29 -17.76
C ALA A 15 -1.02 -0.53 -16.65
N ILE A 16 -0.63 0.72 -16.40
CA ILE A 16 -1.33 1.61 -15.45
C ILE A 16 -2.82 1.71 -15.80
N ALA A 17 -3.13 1.81 -17.10
CA ALA A 17 -4.50 1.86 -17.59
C ALA A 17 -5.32 0.61 -17.21
N GLU A 18 -4.70 -0.55 -17.09
CA GLU A 18 -5.38 -1.76 -16.62
C GLU A 18 -5.68 -1.73 -15.12
N ILE A 19 -4.73 -1.22 -14.31
CA ILE A 19 -4.95 -1.00 -12.87
C ILE A 19 -6.20 -0.14 -12.66
N TYR A 20 -6.27 1.01 -13.34
CA TYR A 20 -7.38 1.93 -13.18
C TYR A 20 -8.69 1.40 -13.79
N ARG A 21 -8.64 0.74 -14.94
CA ARG A 21 -9.84 0.12 -15.53
C ARG A 21 -10.48 -0.89 -14.60
N ASN A 22 -9.70 -1.73 -13.93
CA ASN A 22 -10.22 -2.68 -12.96
C ASN A 22 -10.89 -1.97 -11.76
N CYS A 23 -10.33 -0.84 -11.31
CA CYS A 23 -10.92 -0.03 -10.25
C CYS A 23 -12.16 0.73 -10.75
N ASP A 24 -12.20 1.15 -12.01
CA ASP A 24 -13.34 1.87 -12.60
C ASP A 24 -14.61 1.02 -12.64
N ASP A 25 -14.52 -0.32 -12.57
CA ASP A 25 -15.67 -1.20 -12.39
C ASP A 25 -16.47 -0.90 -11.11
N LEU A 26 -15.86 -0.25 -10.11
CA LEU A 26 -16.52 0.20 -8.89
C LEU A 26 -17.52 1.34 -9.16
N LEU A 27 -17.30 2.16 -10.18
CA LEU A 27 -18.17 3.29 -10.53
C LEU A 27 -19.57 2.82 -10.91
N ALA A 28 -19.67 1.63 -11.53
CA ALA A 28 -20.95 1.03 -11.93
C ALA A 28 -21.87 0.68 -10.74
N VAL A 29 -21.34 0.68 -9.51
CA VAL A 29 -22.09 0.40 -8.28
C VAL A 29 -22.09 1.59 -7.30
N GLY A 30 -21.89 2.80 -7.82
CA GLY A 30 -22.07 4.04 -7.07
C GLY A 30 -20.84 4.54 -6.30
N TRP A 31 -19.67 3.92 -6.50
CA TRP A 31 -18.44 4.50 -5.98
C TRP A 31 -18.09 5.78 -6.71
N LYS A 32 -17.38 6.66 -6.05
CA LYS A 32 -16.81 7.88 -6.63
C LYS A 32 -15.33 7.64 -6.96
N ARG A 33 -14.85 8.26 -8.04
CA ARG A 33 -13.44 8.42 -8.36
C ARG A 33 -13.08 9.89 -8.33
N VAL A 34 -12.00 10.23 -7.66
CA VAL A 34 -11.45 11.59 -7.60
C VAL A 34 -9.98 11.52 -8.02
N GLU A 35 -9.57 12.41 -8.89
CA GLU A 35 -8.16 12.68 -9.14
C GLU A 35 -7.63 13.51 -7.97
N VAL A 36 -6.79 12.90 -7.14
CA VAL A 36 -6.16 13.56 -6.00
C VAL A 36 -5.12 14.56 -6.48
N THR A 37 -4.31 14.14 -7.44
CA THR A 37 -3.29 14.93 -8.11
C THR A 37 -2.80 14.17 -9.34
N ALA A 38 -1.86 14.75 -10.08
CA ALA A 38 -1.15 14.08 -11.16
C ALA A 38 0.36 14.27 -11.01
N GLN A 39 1.12 13.20 -11.24
CA GLN A 39 2.57 13.28 -11.31
C GLN A 39 2.99 13.93 -12.64
N ALA A 40 3.79 14.97 -12.56
CA ALA A 40 4.34 15.63 -13.75
C ALA A 40 5.31 14.68 -14.48
N THR A 41 5.23 14.65 -15.81
CA THR A 41 6.17 13.92 -16.65
C THR A 41 7.00 14.90 -17.49
N ALA A 42 8.14 14.44 -17.99
CA ALA A 42 8.99 15.25 -18.86
C ALA A 42 8.28 15.64 -20.18
N GLU A 43 7.31 14.82 -20.60
CA GLU A 43 6.51 15.04 -21.81
C GLU A 43 5.32 15.99 -21.58
N GLY A 44 5.10 16.46 -20.34
CA GLY A 44 4.05 17.42 -19.99
C GLY A 44 2.68 16.81 -19.73
N GLU A 45 2.46 15.52 -19.97
CA GLU A 45 1.24 14.82 -19.57
C GLU A 45 1.35 14.34 -18.13
N GLY A 46 0.40 14.73 -17.29
CA GLY A 46 0.34 14.27 -15.90
C GLY A 46 -0.15 12.82 -15.81
N LEU A 47 0.49 12.01 -14.97
CA LEU A 47 -0.01 10.70 -14.61
C LEU A 47 -0.93 10.82 -13.39
N PRO A 48 -2.25 10.60 -13.53
CA PRO A 48 -3.19 10.83 -12.45
C PRO A 48 -3.00 9.83 -11.31
N ILE A 49 -3.17 10.32 -10.08
CA ILE A 49 -3.31 9.53 -8.87
C ILE A 49 -4.78 9.58 -8.47
N TYR A 50 -5.45 8.43 -8.52
CA TYR A 50 -6.87 8.35 -8.22
C TYR A 50 -7.16 7.75 -6.85
N ALA A 51 -8.17 8.32 -6.20
CA ALA A 51 -8.84 7.75 -5.05
C ALA A 51 -10.23 7.24 -5.47
N TYR A 52 -10.63 6.08 -4.94
CA TYR A 52 -11.95 5.49 -5.11
C TYR A 52 -12.60 5.30 -3.75
N PHE A 53 -13.85 5.71 -3.60
CA PHE A 53 -14.57 5.57 -2.33
C PHE A 53 -16.07 5.47 -2.54
N ASN A 54 -16.74 4.76 -1.65
CA ASN A 54 -18.20 4.60 -1.69
C ASN A 54 -18.94 5.45 -0.65
N SER A 55 -18.22 6.18 0.18
CA SER A 55 -18.78 7.06 1.21
C SER A 55 -17.81 8.20 1.49
N ASP A 56 -18.32 9.38 1.81
CA ASP A 56 -17.48 10.51 2.26
C ASP A 56 -16.98 10.32 3.72
N ARG A 57 -17.48 9.29 4.42
CA ARG A 57 -16.99 8.83 5.73
C ARG A 57 -16.59 7.36 5.61
N VAL A 58 -15.37 7.01 5.95
CA VAL A 58 -14.82 5.67 5.71
C VAL A 58 -14.36 4.99 6.99
N ASP A 59 -14.50 3.66 7.00
CA ASP A 59 -14.11 2.76 8.08
C ASP A 59 -12.94 1.87 7.68
N TYR A 60 -12.60 1.84 6.37
CA TYR A 60 -11.52 1.03 5.83
C TYR A 60 -10.74 1.84 4.82
N VAL A 61 -9.42 1.78 4.89
CA VAL A 61 -8.51 2.41 3.92
C VAL A 61 -7.57 1.34 3.36
N LEU A 62 -7.54 1.24 2.04
CA LEU A 62 -6.62 0.38 1.30
C LEU A 62 -5.63 1.24 0.51
N ILE A 63 -4.35 0.98 0.69
CA ILE A 63 -3.27 1.71 0.04
C ILE A 63 -2.39 0.74 -0.73
N GLY A 64 -1.79 1.18 -1.82
CA GLY A 64 -0.79 0.44 -2.55
C GLY A 64 -0.04 1.28 -3.56
N GLY A 65 1.09 0.74 -4.02
CA GLY A 65 1.90 1.38 -5.06
C GLY A 65 2.52 2.71 -4.66
N ILE A 66 2.86 2.89 -3.39
CA ILE A 66 3.66 4.01 -2.88
C ILE A 66 5.04 3.99 -3.54
N HIS A 67 5.67 2.83 -3.52
CA HIS A 67 6.93 2.60 -4.22
C HIS A 67 6.65 1.98 -5.59
N GLY A 68 7.08 2.67 -6.65
CA GLY A 68 6.73 2.24 -8.00
C GLY A 68 7.32 0.90 -8.42
N ARG A 69 8.43 0.47 -7.82
CA ARG A 69 9.04 -0.84 -8.09
C ARG A 69 8.37 -2.00 -7.35
N GLU A 70 7.40 -1.74 -6.48
CA GLU A 70 6.67 -2.68 -5.65
C GLU A 70 5.24 -2.90 -6.22
N PRO A 71 5.10 -3.66 -7.32
CA PRO A 71 3.86 -3.67 -8.09
C PRO A 71 2.75 -4.53 -7.49
N ALA A 72 3.07 -5.50 -6.62
CA ALA A 72 2.11 -6.53 -6.21
C ALA A 72 0.92 -5.94 -5.44
N GLY A 73 1.15 -4.96 -4.56
CA GLY A 73 0.11 -4.28 -3.80
C GLY A 73 -0.89 -3.54 -4.68
N ALA A 74 -0.39 -2.76 -5.63
CA ALA A 74 -1.25 -2.04 -6.59
C ALA A 74 -2.08 -2.98 -7.45
N ILE A 75 -1.46 -4.07 -7.94
CA ILE A 75 -2.14 -5.08 -8.76
C ILE A 75 -3.20 -5.82 -7.93
N ALA A 76 -2.87 -6.22 -6.70
CA ALA A 76 -3.81 -6.90 -5.82
C ALA A 76 -5.02 -6.01 -5.51
N ASN A 77 -4.80 -4.76 -5.13
CA ASN A 77 -5.87 -3.79 -4.90
C ASN A 77 -6.79 -3.64 -6.11
N SER A 78 -6.22 -3.52 -7.31
CA SER A 78 -7.02 -3.40 -8.54
C SER A 78 -7.83 -4.66 -8.85
N ARG A 79 -7.24 -5.85 -8.71
CA ARG A 79 -7.92 -7.13 -8.93
C ARG A 79 -8.98 -7.43 -7.88
N TYR A 80 -8.83 -6.88 -6.69
CA TYR A 80 -9.78 -7.02 -5.60
C TYR A 80 -11.06 -6.19 -5.80
N ALA A 81 -11.10 -5.27 -6.77
CA ALA A 81 -12.24 -4.42 -7.08
C ALA A 81 -13.55 -5.22 -7.24
N GLY A 82 -13.50 -6.40 -7.86
CA GLY A 82 -14.66 -7.30 -7.97
C GLY A 82 -15.27 -7.73 -6.62
N LYS A 83 -14.42 -7.94 -5.59
CA LYS A 83 -14.88 -8.21 -4.21
C LYS A 83 -15.31 -6.93 -3.50
N LEU A 84 -14.61 -5.80 -3.72
CA LEU A 84 -14.97 -4.49 -3.15
C LEU A 84 -16.38 -4.04 -3.57
N ARG A 85 -16.83 -4.38 -4.77
CA ARG A 85 -18.22 -4.12 -5.20
C ARG A 85 -19.26 -4.71 -4.24
N ARG A 86 -19.01 -5.91 -3.71
CA ARG A 86 -19.91 -6.58 -2.74
C ARG A 86 -19.70 -6.01 -1.34
N LEU A 87 -18.46 -5.90 -0.91
CA LEU A 87 -18.10 -5.38 0.42
C LEU A 87 -18.58 -3.95 0.62
N GLY A 88 -18.56 -3.13 -0.42
CA GLY A 88 -19.00 -1.74 -0.38
C GLY A 88 -20.52 -1.56 -0.19
N GLN A 89 -21.33 -2.63 -0.21
CA GLN A 89 -22.76 -2.56 0.14
C GLN A 89 -22.95 -2.29 1.65
N ASP A 90 -22.06 -2.87 2.49
CA ASP A 90 -22.18 -2.80 3.95
C ASP A 90 -21.00 -2.10 4.61
N ARG A 91 -19.95 -1.80 3.88
CA ARG A 91 -18.70 -1.23 4.37
C ARG A 91 -18.38 0.07 3.65
N LYS A 92 -17.81 1.01 4.38
CA LYS A 92 -17.39 2.32 3.87
C LYS A 92 -15.88 2.29 3.66
N ILE A 93 -15.47 2.32 2.40
CA ILE A 93 -14.11 2.00 1.99
C ILE A 93 -13.53 3.14 1.16
N LEU A 94 -12.27 3.50 1.44
CA LEU A 94 -11.38 4.29 0.60
C LEU A 94 -10.33 3.35 0.00
N LEU A 95 -10.15 3.42 -1.30
CA LEU A 95 -9.11 2.71 -2.04
C LEU A 95 -8.18 3.71 -2.73
N LEU A 96 -6.90 3.63 -2.42
CA LEU A 96 -5.80 4.34 -3.06
C LEU A 96 -4.92 3.29 -3.78
N PRO A 97 -5.27 2.88 -5.01
CA PRO A 97 -4.71 1.67 -5.59
C PRO A 97 -3.28 1.81 -6.07
N LEU A 98 -2.87 3.02 -6.50
CA LEU A 98 -1.56 3.28 -7.07
C LEU A 98 -1.16 4.74 -6.81
N LEU A 99 -0.32 4.97 -5.81
CA LEU A 99 0.09 6.31 -5.39
C LEU A 99 1.32 6.84 -6.15
N ASN A 100 2.06 5.99 -6.85
CA ASN A 100 3.23 6.37 -7.63
C ASN A 100 3.18 5.76 -9.05
N PRO A 101 2.27 6.20 -9.92
CA PRO A 101 2.15 5.65 -11.28
C PRO A 101 3.40 5.87 -12.12
N TRP A 102 4.12 6.97 -11.97
CA TRP A 102 5.35 7.22 -12.68
C TRP A 102 6.45 6.21 -12.28
N GLY A 103 6.67 6.04 -10.98
CA GLY A 103 7.62 5.06 -10.48
C GLY A 103 7.24 3.62 -10.84
N TYR A 104 5.94 3.29 -10.83
CA TYR A 104 5.43 2.00 -11.29
C TYR A 104 5.80 1.72 -12.74
N PHE A 105 5.63 2.69 -13.63
CA PHE A 105 5.96 2.54 -15.05
C PHE A 105 7.48 2.41 -15.28
N HIS A 106 8.27 3.19 -14.55
CA HIS A 106 9.72 3.22 -14.72
C HIS A 106 10.47 2.21 -13.82
N HIS A 107 9.78 1.41 -13.01
CA HIS A 107 10.37 0.50 -12.05
C HIS A 107 11.36 1.20 -11.08
N ILE A 108 10.93 2.32 -10.54
CA ILE A 108 11.72 3.16 -9.64
C ILE A 108 10.95 3.33 -8.33
N ARG A 109 11.65 3.33 -7.19
CA ARG A 109 11.03 3.53 -5.87
C ARG A 109 10.32 4.88 -5.79
N TYR A 110 11.00 5.94 -6.20
CA TYR A 110 10.60 7.32 -6.03
C TYR A 110 9.75 7.85 -7.17
N GLY A 111 9.19 9.07 -6.99
CA GLY A 111 8.51 9.83 -8.03
C GLY A 111 9.49 10.48 -9.03
N PRO A 112 8.97 11.23 -10.02
CA PRO A 112 9.75 11.79 -11.12
C PRO A 112 10.88 12.74 -10.69
N ASN A 113 10.79 13.35 -9.52
CA ASN A 113 11.80 14.24 -8.95
C ASN A 113 12.81 13.53 -8.03
N GLY A 114 12.81 12.21 -7.99
CA GLY A 114 13.66 11.44 -7.08
C GLY A 114 13.26 11.54 -5.61
N GLN A 115 12.05 12.02 -5.33
CA GLN A 115 11.52 12.18 -3.98
C GLN A 115 10.52 11.08 -3.66
N SER A 116 10.39 10.75 -2.39
CA SER A 116 9.34 9.86 -1.92
C SER A 116 7.96 10.44 -2.21
N VAL A 117 7.03 9.60 -2.59
CA VAL A 117 5.64 10.00 -2.80
C VAL A 117 4.85 9.96 -1.49
N SER A 118 5.31 9.19 -0.51
CA SER A 118 4.47 8.91 0.65
C SER A 118 5.16 8.29 1.87
N ASP A 119 6.47 8.06 1.83
CA ASP A 119 7.15 7.25 2.85
C ASP A 119 7.34 7.97 4.19
N SER A 120 7.74 9.23 4.16
CA SER A 120 8.12 9.97 5.38
C SER A 120 7.59 11.39 5.42
N ASP A 121 6.68 11.74 4.52
CA ASP A 121 6.41 13.12 4.16
C ASP A 121 5.04 13.62 4.61
N HIS A 122 4.24 12.76 5.25
CA HIS A 122 2.85 13.06 5.58
C HIS A 122 2.66 13.63 6.98
N LEU A 123 3.55 13.40 7.92
CA LEU A 123 3.47 14.04 9.22
C LEU A 123 3.95 15.49 9.16
N LEU A 124 2.98 16.38 9.01
CA LEU A 124 3.21 17.82 9.08
C LEU A 124 3.90 18.19 10.40
N GLY A 125 5.08 18.79 10.28
CA GLY A 125 5.89 19.26 11.43
C GLY A 125 7.22 18.53 11.62
N ARG A 126 7.44 17.39 10.96
CA ARG A 126 8.75 16.74 10.93
C ARG A 126 9.66 17.28 9.82
N LEU A 127 9.05 17.66 8.69
CA LEU A 127 9.74 18.26 7.57
C LEU A 127 9.25 19.68 7.35
N PRO A 128 10.11 20.61 6.90
CA PRO A 128 9.74 22.00 6.64
C PRO A 128 8.73 22.13 5.48
N ALA A 129 8.55 21.10 4.69
CA ALA A 129 7.52 20.96 3.65
C ALA A 129 7.35 19.46 3.34
N ALA A 130 6.19 19.06 2.81
CA ALA A 130 6.05 17.74 2.20
C ALA A 130 7.15 17.55 1.15
N ALA A 131 7.84 16.40 1.16
CA ALA A 131 8.98 16.17 0.28
C ALA A 131 8.59 16.13 -1.20
N SER A 132 7.28 15.90 -1.50
CA SER A 132 6.77 15.95 -2.87
C SER A 132 5.40 16.63 -2.95
N PRO A 133 5.05 17.24 -4.10
CA PRO A 133 3.71 17.76 -4.34
C PRO A 133 2.63 16.68 -4.21
N GLU A 134 2.95 15.45 -4.59
CA GLU A 134 2.07 14.29 -4.49
C GLU A 134 1.74 13.96 -3.03
N ALA A 135 2.76 13.87 -2.17
CA ALA A 135 2.57 13.63 -0.74
C ALA A 135 1.72 14.74 -0.10
N ALA A 136 1.96 16.00 -0.45
CA ALA A 136 1.16 17.13 0.03
C ALA A 136 -0.32 17.01 -0.40
N ALA A 137 -0.57 16.65 -1.67
CA ALA A 137 -1.92 16.49 -2.20
C ALA A 137 -2.65 15.31 -1.56
N ILE A 138 -1.99 14.17 -1.40
CA ILE A 138 -2.53 12.97 -0.76
C ILE A 138 -2.88 13.29 0.71
N THR A 139 -1.96 13.91 1.45
CA THR A 139 -2.20 14.36 2.83
C THR A 139 -3.41 15.28 2.92
N SER A 140 -3.49 16.28 2.04
CA SER A 140 -4.63 17.21 2.01
C SER A 140 -5.93 16.49 1.70
N PHE A 141 -5.94 15.54 0.76
CA PHE A 141 -7.11 14.76 0.41
C PHE A 141 -7.59 13.92 1.60
N VAL A 142 -6.70 13.17 2.24
CA VAL A 142 -7.00 12.30 3.37
C VAL A 142 -7.51 13.09 4.59
N LEU A 143 -6.96 14.28 4.84
CA LEU A 143 -7.33 15.07 6.01
C LEU A 143 -8.55 15.99 5.77
N ASN A 144 -8.81 16.42 4.54
CA ASN A 144 -9.78 17.48 4.28
C ASN A 144 -10.93 17.08 3.34
N ALA A 145 -10.71 16.13 2.44
CA ALA A 145 -11.71 15.75 1.44
C ALA A 145 -12.53 14.51 1.84
N ILE A 146 -12.00 13.70 2.74
CA ILE A 146 -12.63 12.48 3.26
C ILE A 146 -12.66 12.54 4.78
N THR A 147 -13.71 12.03 5.40
CA THR A 147 -13.75 11.80 6.85
C THR A 147 -13.33 10.37 7.14
N ILE A 148 -12.16 10.18 7.71
CA ILE A 148 -11.72 8.89 8.23
C ILE A 148 -12.28 8.74 9.64
N ASN A 149 -13.08 7.70 9.88
CA ASN A 149 -13.68 7.49 11.18
C ASN A 149 -12.64 7.10 12.23
N PRO A 150 -12.77 7.54 13.48
CA PRO A 150 -11.95 7.00 14.56
C PRO A 150 -12.09 5.49 14.65
N GLY A 151 -10.97 4.78 14.76
CA GLY A 151 -10.96 3.32 14.74
C GLY A 151 -11.08 2.69 13.33
N ALA A 152 -11.01 3.48 12.28
CA ALA A 152 -10.91 2.94 10.92
C ALA A 152 -9.70 2.00 10.80
N ALA A 153 -9.85 0.93 10.02
CA ALA A 153 -8.78 0.00 9.73
C ALA A 153 -8.04 0.41 8.46
N VAL A 154 -6.72 0.32 8.48
CA VAL A 154 -5.85 0.65 7.34
C VAL A 154 -5.02 -0.57 6.97
N LEU A 155 -4.94 -0.84 5.67
CA LEU A 155 -4.02 -1.82 5.10
C LEU A 155 -3.22 -1.16 3.98
N ASP A 156 -1.91 -1.09 4.16
CA ASP A 156 -0.96 -0.66 3.16
C ASP A 156 -0.17 -1.86 2.64
N LEU A 157 -0.01 -1.96 1.33
CA LEU A 157 0.61 -3.10 0.67
C LEU A 157 1.93 -2.69 0.01
N HIS A 158 3.03 -3.12 0.61
CA HIS A 158 4.40 -2.88 0.21
C HIS A 158 5.15 -4.16 -0.18
N GLU A 159 6.33 -4.01 -0.73
CA GLU A 159 7.26 -5.10 -0.99
C GLU A 159 8.68 -4.66 -0.61
N ASP A 160 9.33 -5.40 0.28
CA ASP A 160 10.68 -5.04 0.72
C ASP A 160 11.75 -5.43 -0.30
N PRO A 161 12.50 -4.45 -0.83
CA PRO A 161 13.62 -4.69 -1.73
C PRO A 161 14.89 -5.08 -0.98
N VAL A 162 14.88 -6.24 -0.39
CA VAL A 162 15.99 -6.77 0.44
C VAL A 162 17.36 -6.70 -0.26
N TYR A 163 17.39 -6.82 -1.58
CA TYR A 163 18.63 -6.84 -2.37
C TYR A 163 19.43 -5.54 -2.38
N GLU A 164 18.81 -4.40 -2.04
CA GLU A 164 19.50 -3.10 -2.04
C GLU A 164 20.26 -2.81 -0.75
N ALA A 165 20.18 -3.69 0.22
CA ALA A 165 20.84 -3.56 1.49
C ALA A 165 21.82 -4.72 1.68
N PRO A 166 23.11 -4.56 1.33
CA PRO A 166 24.13 -5.59 1.52
C PRO A 166 24.26 -6.04 2.99
N ASP A 167 23.77 -5.22 3.93
CA ASP A 167 23.79 -5.49 5.37
C ASP A 167 22.45 -6.04 5.90
N TYR A 168 21.50 -6.34 5.03
CA TYR A 168 20.21 -6.89 5.40
C TYR A 168 20.33 -8.40 5.60
N HIS A 169 20.87 -8.78 6.75
CA HIS A 169 21.11 -10.16 7.13
C HIS A 169 20.01 -10.66 8.04
N LEU A 170 18.80 -10.77 7.53
CA LEU A 170 17.85 -11.65 8.19
C LEU A 170 18.09 -13.07 7.69
N GLU A 171 18.42 -13.96 8.62
CA GLU A 171 18.42 -15.39 8.35
C GLU A 171 16.99 -15.78 7.93
N GLY A 172 16.80 -16.02 6.65
CA GLY A 172 15.48 -16.34 6.12
C GLY A 172 14.78 -15.12 5.53
N TRP A 173 14.97 -14.91 4.29
CA TRP A 173 14.28 -14.02 3.37
C TRP A 173 12.78 -14.24 3.44
N GLY A 174 12.01 -13.25 3.85
CA GLY A 174 10.59 -13.46 3.97
C GLY A 174 9.77 -12.18 4.09
N SER A 175 8.47 -12.37 4.10
CA SER A 175 7.49 -11.33 4.32
C SER A 175 7.35 -11.02 5.80
N TYR A 176 6.87 -9.83 6.13
CA TYR A 176 6.60 -9.42 7.51
C TYR A 176 5.54 -8.31 7.53
N LEU A 177 5.15 -7.87 8.71
CA LEU A 177 4.17 -6.80 8.91
C LEU A 177 4.74 -5.71 9.79
N TYR A 178 4.45 -4.46 9.43
CA TYR A 178 4.43 -3.36 10.38
C TYR A 178 3.02 -3.21 10.96
N ILE A 179 2.93 -2.96 12.25
CA ILE A 179 1.68 -2.61 12.93
C ILE A 179 1.92 -1.32 13.71
N SER A 180 1.19 -0.26 13.37
CA SER A 180 1.35 1.04 14.01
C SER A 180 0.68 1.05 15.38
N GLY A 181 1.51 1.14 16.42
CA GLY A 181 1.11 1.20 17.81
C GLY A 181 0.80 -0.16 18.46
N GLU A 182 1.27 -0.32 19.69
CA GLU A 182 1.11 -1.57 20.45
C GLU A 182 -0.36 -1.96 20.70
N ASN A 183 -1.26 -1.00 20.83
CA ASN A 183 -2.69 -1.24 21.02
C ASN A 183 -3.34 -1.92 19.80
N CYS A 184 -2.77 -1.78 18.60
CA CYS A 184 -3.28 -2.43 17.40
C CYS A 184 -2.92 -3.91 17.32
N LEU A 185 -1.87 -4.37 18.01
CA LEU A 185 -1.43 -5.77 18.00
C LEU A 185 -2.51 -6.77 18.46
N SER A 186 -3.31 -6.36 19.44
CA SER A 186 -4.37 -7.22 19.99
C SER A 186 -5.61 -7.28 19.11
N HIS A 187 -5.72 -6.42 18.10
CA HIS A 187 -6.91 -6.33 17.27
C HIS A 187 -7.15 -7.63 16.48
N PRO A 188 -8.38 -8.16 16.43
CA PRO A 188 -8.66 -9.43 15.75
C PRO A 188 -8.28 -9.44 14.28
N MET A 189 -8.44 -8.33 13.59
CA MET A 189 -8.06 -8.16 12.17
C MET A 189 -6.55 -8.31 11.96
N ALA A 190 -5.72 -7.66 12.80
CA ALA A 190 -4.28 -7.81 12.75
C ALA A 190 -3.86 -9.27 12.93
N LYS A 191 -4.46 -9.97 13.90
CA LYS A 191 -4.20 -11.40 14.11
C LYS A 191 -4.59 -12.27 12.92
N ARG A 192 -5.69 -11.96 12.22
CA ARG A 192 -6.08 -12.69 11.01
C ARG A 192 -5.07 -12.47 9.88
N VAL A 193 -4.63 -11.24 9.65
CA VAL A 193 -3.63 -10.92 8.61
C VAL A 193 -2.30 -11.61 8.90
N VAL A 194 -1.81 -11.57 10.14
CA VAL A 194 -0.60 -12.32 10.56
C VAL A 194 -0.78 -13.83 10.32
N SER A 195 -1.91 -14.38 10.72
CA SER A 195 -2.18 -15.83 10.53
C SER A 195 -2.24 -16.19 9.04
N CYS A 196 -2.79 -15.32 8.21
CA CYS A 196 -2.84 -15.50 6.76
C CYS A 196 -1.43 -15.54 6.16
N LEU A 197 -0.55 -14.61 6.53
CA LEU A 197 0.83 -14.60 6.06
C LEU A 197 1.60 -15.84 6.52
N LYS A 198 1.44 -16.25 7.79
CA LYS A 198 2.06 -17.48 8.32
C LYS A 198 1.64 -18.74 7.58
N SER A 199 0.43 -18.76 7.04
CA SER A 199 -0.10 -19.88 6.25
C SER A 199 0.19 -19.77 4.76
N SER A 200 0.78 -18.68 4.30
CA SER A 200 1.11 -18.48 2.88
C SER A 200 2.31 -19.33 2.46
N SER A 201 2.47 -19.51 1.15
CA SER A 201 3.66 -20.15 0.58
C SER A 201 4.90 -19.26 0.62
N LEU A 202 4.72 -17.96 0.92
CA LEU A 202 5.83 -17.03 1.00
C LEU A 202 6.59 -17.22 2.33
N PRO A 203 7.92 -17.21 2.29
CA PRO A 203 8.70 -17.24 3.52
C PRO A 203 8.30 -16.05 4.42
N LEU A 204 7.97 -16.31 5.66
CA LEU A 204 7.75 -15.29 6.67
C LEU A 204 8.99 -15.19 7.55
N ILE A 205 9.49 -13.98 7.74
CA ILE A 205 10.51 -13.74 8.75
C ILE A 205 9.83 -13.71 10.10
N THR A 206 10.24 -14.57 11.02
CA THR A 206 9.59 -14.65 12.33
C THR A 206 10.25 -13.75 13.36
N ASP A 207 11.57 -13.77 13.44
CA ASP A 207 12.32 -13.02 14.45
C ASP A 207 13.61 -12.45 13.85
N GLY A 208 14.05 -11.29 14.31
CA GLY A 208 15.30 -10.69 13.86
C GLY A 208 15.38 -9.18 14.08
N THR A 209 16.33 -8.56 13.40
CA THR A 209 16.52 -7.11 13.41
C THR A 209 16.63 -6.63 11.97
N THR A 210 15.85 -5.62 11.60
CA THR A 210 15.92 -5.04 10.25
C THR A 210 17.22 -4.23 10.08
N ARG A 211 17.55 -3.88 8.84
CA ARG A 211 18.66 -2.95 8.53
C ARG A 211 18.52 -1.59 9.21
N LEU A 212 17.31 -1.20 9.58
CA LEU A 212 17.04 0.05 10.27
C LEU A 212 17.13 -0.09 11.78
N GLY A 213 17.50 -1.27 12.29
CA GLY A 213 17.60 -1.56 13.71
C GLY A 213 16.26 -1.89 14.39
N GLU A 214 15.20 -2.09 13.62
CA GLU A 214 13.88 -2.41 14.14
C GLU A 214 13.82 -3.89 14.57
N GLN A 215 13.19 -4.14 15.70
CA GLN A 215 13.01 -5.49 16.20
C GLN A 215 11.78 -6.14 15.58
N LEU A 216 11.99 -7.30 14.99
CA LEU A 216 10.94 -8.13 14.43
C LEU A 216 10.72 -9.32 15.35
N ALA A 217 9.50 -9.51 15.79
CA ALA A 217 9.07 -10.63 16.62
C ALA A 217 7.79 -11.26 16.07
N ASP A 218 7.82 -12.56 15.87
CA ASP A 218 6.68 -13.34 15.35
C ASP A 218 6.11 -12.81 14.02
N GLY A 219 6.99 -12.28 13.15
CA GLY A 219 6.61 -11.70 11.86
C GLY A 219 6.10 -10.26 11.92
N ILE A 220 6.21 -9.60 13.08
CA ILE A 220 5.67 -8.26 13.31
C ILE A 220 6.75 -7.31 13.78
N ILE A 221 6.77 -6.12 13.19
CA ILE A 221 7.47 -4.94 13.69
C ILE A 221 6.42 -3.98 14.23
N VAL A 222 6.57 -3.56 15.49
CA VAL A 222 5.76 -2.47 16.04
C VAL A 222 6.41 -1.17 15.58
N ASN A 223 5.74 -0.49 14.68
CA ASN A 223 6.29 0.69 14.02
C ASN A 223 6.43 1.87 14.99
N ALA A 224 7.60 2.47 14.96
CA ALA A 224 7.80 3.81 15.52
C ALA A 224 7.37 4.85 14.47
N ALA A 225 7.12 6.08 14.95
CA ALA A 225 6.73 7.21 14.13
C ALA A 225 7.79 7.55 13.05
N ASP A 226 7.49 7.30 11.79
CA ASP A 226 8.39 7.55 10.65
C ASP A 226 7.92 8.66 9.71
N GLY A 227 6.64 9.07 9.81
CA GLY A 227 6.06 10.11 8.97
C GLY A 227 5.33 9.61 7.72
N SER A 228 5.18 8.29 7.55
CA SER A 228 4.41 7.68 6.47
C SER A 228 2.91 8.03 6.50
N ILE A 229 2.20 7.71 5.42
CA ILE A 229 0.75 7.94 5.36
C ILE A 229 -0.01 7.07 6.38
N ASP A 230 0.41 5.85 6.60
CA ASP A 230 -0.18 4.94 7.57
C ASP A 230 0.04 5.43 9.00
N GLU A 231 1.21 6.00 9.32
CA GLU A 231 1.42 6.67 10.61
C GLU A 231 0.56 7.93 10.78
N LEU A 232 0.41 8.74 9.72
CA LEU A 232 -0.51 9.87 9.71
C LEU A 232 -1.92 9.41 10.06
N LEU A 233 -2.40 8.36 9.42
CA LEU A 233 -3.71 7.78 9.67
C LEU A 233 -3.84 7.25 11.09
N TYR A 234 -2.81 6.59 11.61
CA TYR A 234 -2.77 6.12 12.99
C TYR A 234 -2.88 7.28 13.99
N LYS A 235 -2.06 8.32 13.83
CA LYS A 235 -1.94 9.39 14.83
C LYS A 235 -3.00 10.46 14.71
N LEU A 236 -3.28 10.93 13.51
CA LEU A 236 -4.15 12.08 13.30
C LEU A 236 -5.60 11.69 13.05
N CYS A 237 -5.84 10.54 12.44
CA CYS A 237 -7.18 10.02 12.22
C CYS A 237 -7.59 9.00 13.29
N THR A 238 -6.69 8.69 14.24
CA THR A 238 -6.92 7.70 15.30
C THR A 238 -7.33 6.32 14.77
N CYS A 239 -6.77 5.93 13.64
CA CYS A 239 -7.04 4.63 13.01
C CYS A 239 -6.45 3.49 13.83
N CYS A 240 -7.14 2.34 13.87
CA CYS A 240 -6.63 1.11 14.45
C CYS A 240 -7.53 -0.09 14.03
N PRO A 241 -6.98 -1.16 13.47
CA PRO A 241 -5.55 -1.39 13.25
C PRO A 241 -5.04 -0.65 12.01
N VAL A 242 -3.76 -0.29 12.04
CA VAL A 242 -3.00 0.14 10.86
C VAL A 242 -1.92 -0.90 10.61
N ILE A 243 -1.98 -1.52 9.45
CA ILE A 243 -1.16 -2.67 9.06
C ILE A 243 -0.47 -2.33 7.75
N THR A 244 0.85 -2.40 7.73
CA THR A 244 1.65 -2.37 6.50
C THR A 244 2.19 -3.78 6.25
N ALA A 245 1.80 -4.38 5.15
CA ALA A 245 2.23 -5.72 4.79
C ALA A 245 3.37 -5.64 3.78
N GLU A 246 4.50 -6.25 4.14
CA GLU A 246 5.69 -6.33 3.32
C GLU A 246 5.86 -7.75 2.75
N ASN A 247 5.81 -7.87 1.43
CA ASN A 247 6.20 -9.10 0.74
C ASN A 247 7.67 -9.00 0.31
N ILE A 248 8.33 -10.14 0.28
CA ILE A 248 9.68 -10.22 -0.24
C ILE A 248 9.72 -9.87 -1.73
N LEU A 249 10.57 -8.91 -2.09
CA LEU A 249 10.84 -8.48 -3.44
C LEU A 249 12.32 -8.72 -3.75
N HIS A 250 12.67 -9.15 -4.96
CA HIS A 250 14.04 -9.16 -5.49
C HIS A 250 15.12 -9.90 -4.68
N SER A 251 14.89 -11.11 -4.29
CA SER A 251 15.95 -12.06 -4.04
C SER A 251 15.99 -13.12 -5.15
N GLU A 252 17.05 -13.90 -5.26
CA GLU A 252 17.08 -15.09 -6.14
C GLU A 252 15.93 -16.05 -5.78
N ASN A 253 15.40 -15.94 -4.56
CA ASN A 253 14.30 -16.72 -4.03
C ASN A 253 12.97 -15.96 -3.97
N ALA A 254 12.90 -14.74 -4.50
CA ALA A 254 11.65 -13.99 -4.50
C ALA A 254 10.62 -14.71 -5.37
N PRO A 255 9.41 -14.94 -4.86
CA PRO A 255 8.37 -15.56 -5.63
C PRO A 255 8.00 -14.73 -6.86
N PRO A 256 7.54 -15.35 -7.95
CA PRO A 256 7.07 -14.64 -9.13
C PRO A 256 5.96 -13.63 -8.76
N LEU A 257 5.87 -12.53 -9.50
CA LEU A 257 4.86 -11.50 -9.27
C LEU A 257 3.42 -12.05 -9.12
N PRO A 258 2.95 -13.03 -9.92
CA PRO A 258 1.62 -13.60 -9.74
C PRO A 258 1.40 -14.24 -8.36
N GLU A 259 2.42 -14.85 -7.77
CA GLU A 259 2.34 -15.49 -6.45
C GLU A 259 2.31 -14.45 -5.34
N ARG A 260 3.11 -13.38 -5.45
CA ARG A 260 3.09 -12.24 -4.53
C ARG A 260 1.74 -11.54 -4.55
N VAL A 261 1.17 -11.33 -5.74
CA VAL A 261 -0.20 -10.79 -5.90
C VAL A 261 -1.25 -11.72 -5.27
N ALA A 262 -1.13 -13.04 -5.49
CA ALA A 262 -2.06 -14.01 -4.90
C ALA A 262 -2.01 -13.99 -3.36
N THR A 263 -0.83 -13.79 -2.77
CA THR A 263 -0.69 -13.62 -1.31
C THR A 263 -1.43 -12.38 -0.83
N TYR A 264 -1.28 -11.25 -1.52
CA TYR A 264 -2.00 -10.03 -1.13
C TYR A 264 -3.51 -10.13 -1.30
N LEU A 265 -4.00 -10.88 -2.27
CA LEU A 265 -5.44 -11.16 -2.37
C LEU A 265 -5.96 -11.91 -1.13
N LYS A 266 -5.19 -12.87 -0.60
CA LYS A 266 -5.53 -13.56 0.66
C LYS A 266 -5.42 -12.63 1.87
N VAL A 267 -4.41 -11.76 1.91
CA VAL A 267 -4.28 -10.73 2.96
C VAL A 267 -5.51 -9.82 2.97
N LEU A 268 -5.98 -9.37 1.80
CA LEU A 268 -7.20 -8.59 1.68
C LEU A 268 -8.45 -9.36 2.17
N ASP A 269 -8.55 -10.66 1.85
CA ASP A 269 -9.63 -11.51 2.38
C ASP A 269 -9.57 -11.60 3.91
N ALA A 270 -8.39 -11.81 4.49
CA ALA A 270 -8.19 -11.84 5.94
C ALA A 270 -8.47 -10.49 6.60
N PHE A 271 -8.08 -9.39 5.96
CA PHE A 271 -8.36 -8.04 6.44
C PHE A 271 -9.86 -7.77 6.52
N PHE A 272 -10.61 -8.13 5.50
CA PHE A 272 -12.06 -7.95 5.46
C PHE A 272 -12.87 -9.08 6.09
N ASP A 273 -12.25 -10.13 6.64
CA ASP A 273 -12.94 -11.30 7.18
C ASP A 273 -13.88 -11.96 6.16
N VAL A 274 -13.37 -12.16 4.96
CA VAL A 274 -14.08 -12.83 3.88
C VAL A 274 -13.67 -14.29 3.87
N SER A 275 -14.60 -15.19 4.16
CA SER A 275 -14.40 -16.64 3.95
C SER A 275 -14.43 -16.96 2.45
N GLU A 276 -13.56 -17.85 2.00
CA GLU A 276 -13.60 -18.36 0.63
C GLU A 276 -14.92 -19.05 0.29
#